data_b0b487fc8f985514a3ad40fa6b51652f
#
_entry.id   b0b487fc8f985514a3ad40fa6b51652f
#
_cell.length_a   1.000
_cell.length_b   1.000
_cell.length_c   1.000
_cell.angle_alpha   90.00
_cell.angle_beta   90.00
_cell.angle_gamma   90.00
#
_symmetry.space_group_name_H-M   'P 1'
#
loop_
_entity.id
_entity.type
_entity.pdbx_description
1 polymer ?
#
loop_
_entity_poly.entity_id
_entity_poly.type
_entity_poly.pdbx_seq_one_letter_code
_entity_poly.pdbx_strand_id
1 'polypeptide(L)'
;MQPKTRAVIALDALGLAALAALFVLWCVRTPNLTAAGGIAAGCSAALFAAVGLRFVPAWVRFWQREAASPAVPAQEPEHMGARIFAALLALDLALLLLTWSVRALAGQPETLAQALEFWRCLDSRHYLDIARDGYIAAGDPDRVVQLVFLPGYPLVVRAVMLLVPSDICAGLLTSAVCFAGAGCVVYRLLRLDLPHRQALRALRFLVLAPGSFFFAAPMSESLFLLLTAAALY
;
A
#
# COMPACT_ATOMS: atom_id res chain seq x y z
N MET A 1 26.72 -15.07 16.74
CA MET A 1 25.86 -13.88 16.96
C MET A 1 26.78 -12.69 17.17
N GLN A 2 26.85 -11.75 16.23
CA GLN A 2 27.58 -10.50 16.46
C GLN A 2 26.88 -9.72 17.57
N PRO A 3 27.65 -9.13 18.52
CA PRO A 3 27.05 -8.35 19.60
C PRO A 3 26.26 -7.18 19.00
N LYS A 4 25.01 -7.03 19.45
CA LYS A 4 24.22 -5.81 19.12
C LYS A 4 25.07 -4.62 19.51
N THR A 5 25.31 -3.69 18.60
CA THR A 5 26.05 -2.48 18.95
C THR A 5 25.29 -1.72 20.04
N ARG A 6 25.98 -1.05 20.97
CA ARG A 6 25.35 -0.27 22.04
C ARG A 6 24.30 0.71 21.50
N ALA A 7 24.56 1.27 20.31
CA ALA A 7 23.62 2.15 19.61
C ALA A 7 22.28 1.47 19.24
N VAL A 8 22.32 0.22 18.76
CA VAL A 8 21.08 -0.51 18.42
C VAL A 8 20.27 -0.79 19.67
N ILE A 9 20.91 -1.20 20.76
CA ILE A 9 20.24 -1.44 22.05
C ILE A 9 19.59 -0.15 22.56
N ALA A 10 20.29 0.97 22.47
CA ALA A 10 19.77 2.27 22.91
C ALA A 10 18.56 2.71 22.06
N LEU A 11 18.61 2.55 20.73
CA LEU A 11 17.50 2.87 19.84
C LEU A 11 16.28 1.99 20.09
N ASP A 12 16.49 0.68 20.26
CA ASP A 12 15.41 -0.26 20.61
C ASP A 12 14.75 0.12 21.94
N ALA A 13 15.55 0.45 22.97
CA ALA A 13 15.05 0.84 24.28
C ALA A 13 14.28 2.17 24.23
N LEU A 14 14.79 3.17 23.52
CA LEU A 14 14.12 4.46 23.35
C LEU A 14 12.80 4.30 22.57
N GLY A 15 12.80 3.49 21.50
CA GLY A 15 11.59 3.20 20.73
C GLY A 15 10.50 2.51 21.55
N LEU A 16 10.88 1.52 22.34
CA LEU A 16 9.95 0.83 23.26
C LEU A 16 9.41 1.75 24.35
N ALA A 17 10.28 2.59 24.95
CA ALA A 17 9.86 3.57 25.97
C ALA A 17 8.88 4.61 25.38
N ALA A 18 9.17 5.12 24.17
CA ALA A 18 8.30 6.06 23.47
C ALA A 18 6.94 5.41 23.15
N LEU A 19 6.93 4.18 22.64
CA LEU A 19 5.70 3.45 22.34
C LEU A 19 4.86 3.20 23.59
N ALA A 20 5.50 2.80 24.71
CA ALA A 20 4.81 2.61 25.99
C ALA A 20 4.21 3.92 26.51
N ALA A 21 4.97 5.03 26.45
CA ALA A 21 4.48 6.34 26.86
C ALA A 21 3.29 6.81 26.00
N LEU A 22 3.35 6.64 24.68
CA LEU A 22 2.26 6.98 23.76
C LEU A 22 1.02 6.11 24.04
N PHE A 23 1.21 4.83 24.28
CA PHE A 23 0.11 3.92 24.61
C PHE A 23 -0.60 4.32 25.93
N VAL A 24 0.18 4.60 26.99
CA VAL A 24 -0.38 5.08 28.26
C VAL A 24 -1.09 6.42 28.09
N LEU A 25 -0.48 7.36 27.37
CA LEU A 25 -1.09 8.66 27.10
C LEU A 25 -2.41 8.53 26.33
N TRP A 26 -2.45 7.64 25.34
CA TRP A 26 -3.66 7.34 24.59
C TRP A 26 -4.74 6.74 25.50
N CYS A 27 -4.41 5.75 26.33
CA CYS A 27 -5.36 5.16 27.29
C CYS A 27 -5.94 6.21 28.24
N VAL A 28 -5.11 7.10 28.77
CA VAL A 28 -5.54 8.16 29.70
C VAL A 28 -6.43 9.21 29.03
N ARG A 29 -6.15 9.51 27.74
CA ARG A 29 -6.89 10.53 26.99
C ARG A 29 -8.13 10.02 26.26
N THR A 30 -8.35 8.71 26.22
CA THR A 30 -9.50 8.12 25.52
C THR A 30 -10.66 7.95 26.51
N PRO A 31 -11.67 8.84 26.51
CA PRO A 31 -12.85 8.69 27.35
C PRO A 31 -13.63 7.45 26.90
N ASN A 32 -14.14 6.68 27.86
CA ASN A 32 -14.95 5.47 27.62
C ASN A 32 -14.20 4.34 26.88
N LEU A 33 -12.90 4.18 27.15
CA LEU A 33 -12.12 3.06 26.62
C LEU A 33 -12.73 1.74 27.09
N THR A 34 -13.25 0.96 26.14
CA THR A 34 -13.76 -0.39 26.41
C THR A 34 -12.61 -1.37 26.61
N ALA A 35 -12.84 -2.45 27.37
CA ALA A 35 -11.85 -3.50 27.57
C ALA A 35 -11.38 -4.09 26.22
N ALA A 36 -12.31 -4.33 25.28
CA ALA A 36 -12.00 -4.81 23.94
C ALA A 36 -11.11 -3.83 23.15
N GLY A 37 -11.41 -2.52 23.23
CA GLY A 37 -10.59 -1.47 22.61
C GLY A 37 -9.18 -1.40 23.20
N GLY A 38 -9.05 -1.53 24.52
CA GLY A 38 -7.76 -1.59 25.20
C GLY A 38 -6.93 -2.80 24.80
N ILE A 39 -7.54 -3.98 24.70
CA ILE A 39 -6.88 -5.21 24.26
C ILE A 39 -6.41 -5.07 22.79
N ALA A 40 -7.28 -4.59 21.90
CA ALA A 40 -6.93 -4.40 20.49
C ALA A 40 -5.76 -3.42 20.31
N ALA A 41 -5.78 -2.30 21.04
CA ALA A 41 -4.68 -1.33 21.02
C ALA A 41 -3.38 -1.90 21.61
N GLY A 42 -3.48 -2.68 22.70
CA GLY A 42 -2.35 -3.37 23.30
C GLY A 42 -1.72 -4.40 22.34
N CYS A 43 -2.54 -5.20 21.67
CA CYS A 43 -2.07 -6.13 20.64
C CYS A 43 -1.38 -5.40 19.48
N SER A 44 -1.96 -4.29 19.01
CA SER A 44 -1.36 -3.46 17.95
C SER A 44 -0.03 -2.87 18.36
N ALA A 45 0.07 -2.33 19.60
CA ALA A 45 1.31 -1.79 20.14
C ALA A 45 2.39 -2.88 20.29
N ALA A 46 2.02 -4.08 20.76
CA ALA A 46 2.93 -5.22 20.88
C ALA A 46 3.45 -5.69 19.51
N LEU A 47 2.57 -5.76 18.51
CA LEU A 47 2.94 -6.11 17.14
C LEU A 47 3.91 -5.07 16.55
N PHE A 48 3.60 -3.78 16.72
CA PHE A 48 4.45 -2.68 16.27
C PHE A 48 5.83 -2.73 16.93
N ALA A 49 5.90 -2.98 18.24
CA ALA A 49 7.15 -3.18 18.98
C ALA A 49 7.95 -4.36 18.42
N ALA A 50 7.30 -5.51 18.17
CA ALA A 50 7.96 -6.69 17.62
C ALA A 50 8.53 -6.46 16.22
N VAL A 51 7.83 -5.71 15.38
CA VAL A 51 8.31 -5.28 14.05
C VAL A 51 9.50 -4.33 14.20
N GLY A 52 9.41 -3.32 15.06
CA GLY A 52 10.48 -2.35 15.33
C GLY A 52 11.77 -3.01 15.80
N LEU A 53 11.67 -3.93 16.76
CA LEU A 53 12.83 -4.70 17.28
C LEU A 53 13.55 -5.55 16.21
N ARG A 54 12.86 -5.91 15.14
CA ARG A 54 13.47 -6.59 13.98
C ARG A 54 13.98 -5.62 12.93
N PHE A 55 13.25 -4.53 12.73
CA PHE A 55 13.57 -3.54 11.71
C PHE A 55 14.81 -2.72 12.05
N VAL A 56 14.91 -2.16 13.28
CA VAL A 56 16.02 -1.28 13.67
C VAL A 56 17.38 -1.95 13.50
N PRO A 57 17.62 -3.19 13.97
CA PRO A 57 18.90 -3.86 13.74
C PRO A 57 19.17 -4.16 12.25
N ALA A 58 18.12 -4.40 11.46
CA ALA A 58 18.26 -4.62 10.03
C ALA A 58 18.63 -3.32 9.30
N TRP A 59 17.98 -2.21 9.66
CA TRP A 59 18.25 -0.88 9.16
C TRP A 59 19.68 -0.43 9.46
N VAL A 60 20.13 -0.55 10.72
CA VAL A 60 21.50 -0.19 11.10
C VAL A 60 22.53 -1.04 10.33
N ARG A 61 22.28 -2.35 10.16
CA ARG A 61 23.16 -3.22 9.38
C ARG A 61 23.17 -2.86 7.90
N PHE A 62 22.06 -2.39 7.35
CA PHE A 62 21.96 -1.93 5.96
C PHE A 62 22.92 -0.75 5.71
N TRP A 63 22.90 0.26 6.60
CA TRP A 63 23.78 1.43 6.48
C TRP A 63 25.24 1.16 6.82
N GLN A 64 25.55 0.12 7.59
CA GLN A 64 26.91 -0.29 7.93
C GLN A 64 27.53 -1.24 6.89
N ARG A 65 26.76 -1.71 5.91
CA ARG A 65 27.33 -2.50 4.83
C ARG A 65 28.19 -1.61 3.95
N GLU A 66 29.49 -1.92 3.90
CA GLU A 66 30.33 -1.50 2.78
C GLU A 66 29.63 -1.99 1.50
N ALA A 67 29.63 -1.13 0.48
CA ALA A 67 29.05 -1.47 -0.82
C ALA A 67 29.66 -2.81 -1.29
N ALA A 68 28.89 -3.87 -1.13
CA ALA A 68 29.30 -5.16 -1.69
C ALA A 68 29.46 -4.97 -3.19
N SER A 69 30.57 -5.44 -3.75
CA SER A 69 30.76 -5.48 -5.19
C SER A 69 29.47 -5.99 -5.86
N PRO A 70 28.99 -5.36 -6.92
CA PRO A 70 27.75 -5.75 -7.55
C PRO A 70 27.81 -7.25 -7.87
N ALA A 71 26.94 -8.01 -7.20
CA ALA A 71 26.82 -9.41 -7.51
C ALA A 71 26.38 -9.50 -8.98
N VAL A 72 27.11 -10.24 -9.79
CA VAL A 72 26.71 -10.54 -11.16
C VAL A 72 25.25 -10.97 -11.14
N PRO A 73 24.34 -10.29 -11.85
CA PRO A 73 22.94 -10.62 -11.79
C PRO A 73 22.76 -12.07 -12.23
N ALA A 74 22.36 -12.95 -11.33
CA ALA A 74 21.91 -14.28 -11.73
C ALA A 74 20.81 -14.12 -12.78
N GLN A 75 20.84 -14.91 -13.84
CA GLN A 75 19.84 -14.84 -14.93
C GLN A 75 18.44 -14.75 -14.38
N GLU A 76 17.68 -13.79 -14.88
CA GLU A 76 16.27 -13.64 -14.51
C GLU A 76 15.52 -14.89 -15.03
N PRO A 77 14.69 -15.54 -14.19
CA PRO A 77 13.85 -16.61 -14.68
C PRO A 77 12.94 -16.09 -15.81
N GLU A 78 12.83 -16.88 -16.88
CA GLU A 78 11.97 -16.54 -18.02
C GLU A 78 10.55 -16.17 -17.58
N HIS A 79 9.99 -15.14 -18.20
CA HIS A 79 8.63 -14.65 -17.95
C HIS A 79 8.34 -14.18 -16.52
N MET A 80 9.36 -13.87 -15.69
CA MET A 80 9.14 -13.43 -14.32
C MET A 80 8.28 -12.17 -14.24
N GLY A 81 8.48 -11.20 -15.12
CA GLY A 81 7.63 -10.01 -15.21
C GLY A 81 6.17 -10.35 -15.44
N ALA A 82 5.85 -11.23 -16.38
CA ALA A 82 4.48 -11.68 -16.63
C ALA A 82 3.86 -12.42 -15.43
N ARG A 83 4.67 -13.23 -14.74
CA ARG A 83 4.23 -13.93 -13.51
C ARG A 83 3.91 -12.97 -12.37
N ILE A 84 4.76 -11.95 -12.16
CA ILE A 84 4.51 -10.90 -11.15
C ILE A 84 3.25 -10.12 -11.52
N PHE A 85 3.12 -9.70 -12.77
CA PHE A 85 1.96 -8.97 -13.25
C PHE A 85 0.66 -9.75 -13.02
N ALA A 86 0.62 -10.99 -13.47
CA ALA A 86 -0.54 -11.87 -13.29
C ALA A 86 -0.84 -12.14 -11.80
N ALA A 87 0.18 -12.34 -10.97
CA ALA A 87 0.00 -12.59 -9.54
C ALA A 87 -0.60 -11.37 -8.81
N LEU A 88 -0.18 -10.15 -9.15
CA LEU A 88 -0.72 -8.93 -8.56
C LEU A 88 -2.15 -8.64 -9.03
N LEU A 89 -2.46 -8.83 -10.31
CA LEU A 89 -3.85 -8.76 -10.79
C LEU A 89 -4.75 -9.79 -10.09
N ALA A 90 -4.26 -11.02 -9.92
CA ALA A 90 -5.00 -12.06 -9.21
C ALA A 90 -5.20 -11.71 -7.73
N LEU A 91 -4.23 -11.05 -7.08
CA LEU A 91 -4.36 -10.55 -5.73
C LEU A 91 -5.44 -9.47 -5.63
N ASP A 92 -5.44 -8.48 -6.52
CA ASP A 92 -6.45 -7.43 -6.54
C ASP A 92 -7.85 -8.01 -6.76
N LEU A 93 -7.99 -8.95 -7.68
CA LEU A 93 -9.24 -9.67 -7.89
C LEU A 93 -9.66 -10.43 -6.62
N ALA A 94 -8.72 -11.10 -5.95
CA ALA A 94 -9.00 -11.81 -4.71
C ALA A 94 -9.45 -10.86 -3.58
N LEU A 95 -8.88 -9.65 -3.49
CA LEU A 95 -9.32 -8.62 -2.54
C LEU A 95 -10.74 -8.12 -2.83
N LEU A 96 -11.09 -7.91 -4.11
CA LEU A 96 -12.45 -7.54 -4.51
C LEU A 96 -13.45 -8.65 -4.15
N LEU A 97 -13.13 -9.92 -4.47
CA LEU A 97 -13.96 -11.07 -4.14
C LEU A 97 -14.09 -11.27 -2.62
N LEU A 98 -13.00 -11.08 -1.86
CA LEU A 98 -13.02 -11.15 -0.40
C LEU A 98 -13.94 -10.08 0.18
N THR A 99 -13.82 -8.83 -0.28
CA THR A 99 -14.67 -7.72 0.16
C THR A 99 -16.14 -8.06 -0.09
N TRP A 100 -16.47 -8.51 -1.29
CA TRP A 100 -17.82 -8.93 -1.63
C TRP A 100 -18.32 -10.08 -0.74
N SER A 101 -17.51 -11.12 -0.55
CA SER A 101 -17.86 -12.28 0.27
C SER A 101 -18.09 -11.91 1.73
N VAL A 102 -17.24 -11.07 2.33
CA VAL A 102 -17.38 -10.61 3.72
C VAL A 102 -18.68 -9.81 3.89
N ARG A 103 -19.01 -8.92 2.95
CA ARG A 103 -20.24 -8.13 3.00
C ARG A 103 -21.48 -9.00 2.83
N ALA A 104 -21.45 -9.99 1.93
CA ALA A 104 -22.52 -10.95 1.76
C ALA A 104 -22.77 -11.78 3.03
N LEU A 105 -21.69 -12.23 3.69
CA LEU A 105 -21.78 -12.96 4.96
C LEU A 105 -22.29 -12.08 6.12
N ALA A 106 -22.05 -10.77 6.06
CA ALA A 106 -22.57 -9.81 7.01
C ALA A 106 -24.09 -9.48 6.80
N GLY A 107 -24.76 -10.22 5.93
CA GLY A 107 -26.20 -10.09 5.68
C GLY A 107 -26.59 -8.90 4.81
N GLN A 108 -25.63 -8.34 4.08
CA GLN A 108 -25.90 -7.29 3.09
C GLN A 108 -26.01 -7.95 1.72
N PRO A 109 -27.24 -8.18 1.20
CA PRO A 109 -27.44 -8.73 -0.13
C PRO A 109 -27.03 -7.66 -1.15
N GLU A 110 -25.83 -7.81 -1.71
CA GLU A 110 -25.30 -6.84 -2.67
C GLU A 110 -25.13 -7.48 -4.04
N THR A 111 -25.56 -6.75 -5.04
CA THR A 111 -25.13 -7.01 -6.40
C THR A 111 -23.64 -6.73 -6.52
N LEU A 112 -22.95 -7.30 -7.51
CA LEU A 112 -21.54 -7.00 -7.76
C LEU A 112 -21.29 -5.50 -7.91
N ALA A 113 -22.19 -4.77 -8.54
CA ALA A 113 -22.08 -3.32 -8.71
C ALA A 113 -22.06 -2.57 -7.36
N GLN A 114 -22.93 -2.96 -6.42
CA GLN A 114 -22.95 -2.38 -5.07
C GLN A 114 -21.69 -2.73 -4.28
N ALA A 115 -21.16 -3.94 -4.44
CA ALA A 115 -19.91 -4.34 -3.83
C ALA A 115 -18.71 -3.53 -4.35
N LEU A 116 -18.70 -3.19 -5.63
CA LEU A 116 -17.66 -2.33 -6.21
C LEU A 116 -17.76 -0.89 -5.70
N GLU A 117 -18.98 -0.37 -5.50
CA GLU A 117 -19.19 0.97 -4.93
C GLU A 117 -18.63 1.13 -3.49
N PHE A 118 -18.47 0.03 -2.74
CA PHE A 118 -17.77 0.05 -1.45
C PHE A 118 -16.35 0.64 -1.55
N TRP A 119 -15.68 0.46 -2.69
CA TRP A 119 -14.34 0.99 -2.94
C TRP A 119 -14.32 2.49 -3.26
N ARG A 120 -15.49 3.12 -3.41
CA ARG A 120 -15.65 4.59 -3.47
C ARG A 120 -15.59 5.16 -2.06
N CYS A 121 -14.47 4.97 -1.38
CA CYS A 121 -14.24 5.42 -0.01
C CYS A 121 -13.00 6.31 0.08
N LEU A 122 -12.86 7.04 1.16
CA LEU A 122 -11.75 7.96 1.39
C LEU A 122 -11.58 8.91 0.18
N ASP A 123 -10.36 9.04 -0.30
CA ASP A 123 -10.00 9.95 -1.40
C ASP A 123 -10.46 9.45 -2.78
N SER A 124 -10.80 8.16 -2.90
CA SER A 124 -11.20 7.58 -4.19
C SER A 124 -12.41 8.29 -4.81
N ARG A 125 -13.38 8.74 -3.99
CA ARG A 125 -14.54 9.51 -4.46
C ARG A 125 -14.11 10.80 -5.17
N HIS A 126 -13.12 11.52 -4.63
CA HIS A 126 -12.63 12.76 -5.22
C HIS A 126 -11.93 12.51 -6.56
N TYR A 127 -11.07 11.49 -6.64
CA TYR A 127 -10.42 11.12 -7.88
C TYR A 127 -11.42 10.70 -8.96
N LEU A 128 -12.44 9.90 -8.61
CA LEU A 128 -13.46 9.44 -9.55
C LEU A 128 -14.38 10.59 -9.99
N ASP A 129 -14.77 11.48 -9.09
CA ASP A 129 -15.56 12.67 -9.42
C ASP A 129 -14.79 13.60 -10.36
N ILE A 130 -13.50 13.85 -10.11
CA ILE A 130 -12.65 14.64 -11.02
C ILE A 130 -12.53 13.93 -12.37
N ALA A 131 -12.37 12.60 -12.41
CA ALA A 131 -12.29 11.87 -13.66
C ALA A 131 -13.57 11.98 -14.48
N ARG A 132 -14.75 11.96 -13.84
CA ARG A 132 -16.07 12.05 -14.50
C ARG A 132 -16.42 13.48 -14.89
N ASP A 133 -16.35 14.42 -13.95
CA ASP A 133 -16.93 15.77 -14.07
C ASP A 133 -15.86 16.86 -14.27
N GLY A 134 -14.59 16.58 -13.99
CA GLY A 134 -13.51 17.57 -13.95
C GLY A 134 -13.42 18.26 -12.59
N TYR A 135 -12.49 19.23 -12.50
CA TYR A 135 -12.38 20.10 -11.32
C TYR A 135 -13.51 21.11 -11.34
N ILE A 136 -14.20 21.24 -10.23
CA ILE A 136 -15.20 22.27 -9.95
C ILE A 136 -16.31 22.36 -11.02
N ALA A 137 -17.43 21.75 -10.76
CA ALA A 137 -18.69 22.26 -11.32
C ALA A 137 -18.90 23.66 -10.72
N ALA A 138 -18.99 24.68 -11.57
CA ALA A 138 -19.13 26.06 -11.15
C ALA A 138 -20.25 26.21 -10.11
N GLY A 139 -19.88 26.67 -8.90
CA GLY A 139 -20.85 26.99 -7.85
C GLY A 139 -20.99 25.95 -6.73
N ASP A 140 -20.22 24.86 -6.70
CA ASP A 140 -20.24 23.91 -5.60
C ASP A 140 -19.06 24.16 -4.63
N PRO A 141 -19.29 24.82 -3.48
CA PRO A 141 -18.23 25.13 -2.51
C PRO A 141 -17.61 23.87 -1.87
N ASP A 142 -18.32 22.75 -1.84
CA ASP A 142 -17.84 21.50 -1.26
C ASP A 142 -16.77 20.83 -2.14
N ARG A 143 -16.67 21.22 -3.40
CA ARG A 143 -15.66 20.71 -4.34
C ARG A 143 -14.31 21.46 -4.30
N VAL A 144 -14.17 22.51 -3.52
CA VAL A 144 -12.89 23.23 -3.37
C VAL A 144 -11.78 22.30 -2.87
N VAL A 145 -12.12 21.32 -2.04
CA VAL A 145 -11.17 20.29 -1.57
C VAL A 145 -10.53 19.49 -2.72
N GLN A 146 -11.21 19.38 -3.87
CA GLN A 146 -10.68 18.66 -5.03
C GLN A 146 -9.43 19.33 -5.63
N LEU A 147 -9.19 20.60 -5.37
CA LEU A 147 -8.02 21.33 -5.86
C LEU A 147 -6.68 20.79 -5.30
N VAL A 148 -6.71 20.03 -4.19
CA VAL A 148 -5.50 19.42 -3.63
C VAL A 148 -5.12 18.11 -4.33
N PHE A 149 -6.03 17.53 -5.13
CA PHE A 149 -5.79 16.30 -5.85
C PHE A 149 -5.16 16.56 -7.21
N LEU A 150 -4.01 15.94 -7.47
CA LEU A 150 -3.31 16.13 -8.74
C LEU A 150 -4.04 15.44 -9.90
N PRO A 151 -4.04 16.04 -11.12
CA PRO A 151 -4.83 15.56 -12.24
C PRO A 151 -4.35 14.26 -12.87
N GLY A 152 -3.14 13.80 -12.58
CA GLY A 152 -2.52 12.66 -13.27
C GLY A 152 -3.36 11.40 -13.22
N TYR A 153 -3.78 10.97 -12.02
CA TYR A 153 -4.60 9.78 -11.85
C TYR A 153 -6.01 9.94 -12.46
N PRO A 154 -6.77 11.02 -12.18
CA PRO A 154 -8.06 11.25 -12.82
C PRO A 154 -8.03 11.26 -14.34
N LEU A 155 -6.98 11.81 -14.95
CA LEU A 155 -6.82 11.80 -16.40
C LEU A 155 -6.65 10.39 -16.97
N VAL A 156 -5.86 9.54 -16.30
CA VAL A 156 -5.71 8.13 -16.71
C VAL A 156 -7.04 7.40 -16.55
N VAL A 157 -7.74 7.57 -15.42
CA VAL A 157 -9.06 6.97 -15.21
C VAL A 157 -10.04 7.44 -16.29
N ARG A 158 -10.09 8.74 -16.60
CA ARG A 158 -10.93 9.29 -17.66
C ARG A 158 -10.63 8.66 -19.03
N ALA A 159 -9.37 8.44 -19.34
CA ALA A 159 -8.98 7.75 -20.58
C ALA A 159 -9.49 6.29 -20.59
N VAL A 160 -9.39 5.57 -19.46
CA VAL A 160 -9.92 4.21 -19.33
C VAL A 160 -11.46 4.19 -19.41
N MET A 161 -12.14 5.23 -18.92
CA MET A 161 -13.60 5.37 -19.04
C MET A 161 -14.12 5.42 -20.49
N LEU A 162 -13.26 5.74 -21.46
CA LEU A 162 -13.63 5.62 -22.89
C LEU A 162 -13.90 4.17 -23.31
N LEU A 163 -13.30 3.20 -22.60
CA LEU A 163 -13.46 1.76 -22.86
C LEU A 163 -14.40 1.09 -21.84
N VAL A 164 -14.40 1.58 -20.60
CA VAL A 164 -15.15 1.06 -19.47
C VAL A 164 -16.00 2.19 -18.90
N PRO A 165 -17.28 2.34 -19.30
CA PRO A 165 -18.09 3.55 -18.98
C PRO A 165 -18.38 3.78 -17.50
N SER A 166 -18.10 2.83 -16.61
CA SER A 166 -18.23 2.98 -15.14
C SER A 166 -16.96 3.57 -14.56
N ASP A 167 -17.06 4.72 -13.89
CA ASP A 167 -15.93 5.41 -13.26
C ASP A 167 -15.26 4.54 -12.17
N ILE A 168 -16.05 3.84 -11.34
CA ILE A 168 -15.52 2.93 -10.31
C ILE A 168 -14.78 1.75 -10.95
N CYS A 169 -15.31 1.14 -11.99
CA CYS A 169 -14.65 0.04 -12.69
C CYS A 169 -13.37 0.51 -13.39
N ALA A 170 -13.43 1.68 -14.04
CA ALA A 170 -12.27 2.28 -14.68
C ALA A 170 -11.17 2.63 -13.66
N GLY A 171 -11.54 3.17 -12.50
CA GLY A 171 -10.62 3.46 -11.41
C GLY A 171 -9.95 2.21 -10.85
N LEU A 172 -10.72 1.19 -10.51
CA LEU A 172 -10.20 -0.10 -10.03
C LEU A 172 -9.28 -0.76 -11.05
N LEU A 173 -9.67 -0.78 -12.33
CA LEU A 173 -8.85 -1.32 -13.41
C LEU A 173 -7.54 -0.54 -13.56
N THR A 174 -7.62 0.78 -13.52
CA THR A 174 -6.42 1.66 -13.57
C THR A 174 -5.47 1.34 -12.45
N SER A 175 -5.96 1.26 -11.21
CA SER A 175 -5.14 0.95 -10.03
C SER A 175 -4.52 -0.44 -10.14
N ALA A 176 -5.31 -1.47 -10.48
CA ALA A 176 -4.83 -2.84 -10.61
C ALA A 176 -3.72 -2.98 -11.67
N VAL A 177 -3.91 -2.39 -12.85
CA VAL A 177 -2.92 -2.43 -13.94
C VAL A 177 -1.66 -1.65 -13.56
N CYS A 178 -1.81 -0.46 -12.96
CA CYS A 178 -0.67 0.34 -12.49
C CYS A 178 0.10 -0.39 -11.38
N PHE A 179 -0.58 -1.01 -10.42
CA PHE A 179 0.08 -1.76 -9.34
C PHE A 179 0.79 -2.99 -9.86
N ALA A 180 0.17 -3.76 -10.75
CA ALA A 180 0.80 -4.91 -11.40
C ALA A 180 2.04 -4.49 -12.20
N GLY A 181 1.95 -3.39 -12.97
CA GLY A 181 3.09 -2.80 -13.67
C GLY A 181 4.19 -2.31 -12.72
N ALA A 182 3.81 -1.61 -11.66
CA ALA A 182 4.73 -1.16 -10.62
C ALA A 182 5.51 -2.32 -10.00
N GLY A 183 4.83 -3.43 -9.68
CA GLY A 183 5.47 -4.64 -9.17
C GLY A 183 6.54 -5.20 -10.10
N CYS A 184 6.29 -5.17 -11.41
CA CYS A 184 7.28 -5.59 -12.41
C CYS A 184 8.51 -4.67 -12.43
N VAL A 185 8.30 -3.35 -12.39
CA VAL A 185 9.40 -2.38 -12.41
C VAL A 185 10.17 -2.41 -11.10
N VAL A 186 9.48 -2.43 -9.95
CA VAL A 186 10.11 -2.55 -8.62
C VAL A 186 10.95 -3.83 -8.53
N TYR A 187 10.43 -4.95 -9.01
CA TYR A 187 11.21 -6.20 -9.05
C TYR A 187 12.49 -6.02 -9.85
N ARG A 188 12.43 -5.44 -11.07
CA ARG A 188 13.61 -5.20 -11.91
C ARG A 188 14.59 -4.24 -11.25
N LEU A 189 14.09 -3.16 -10.65
CA LEU A 189 14.91 -2.20 -9.89
C LEU A 189 15.65 -2.90 -8.74
N LEU A 190 14.94 -3.72 -7.96
CA LEU A 190 15.55 -4.51 -6.88
C LEU A 190 16.58 -5.53 -7.39
N ARG A 191 16.42 -6.03 -8.62
CA ARG A 191 17.35 -6.97 -9.23
C ARG A 191 18.69 -6.34 -9.61
N LEU A 192 18.79 -5.02 -9.67
CA LEU A 192 20.08 -4.34 -9.89
C LEU A 192 21.05 -4.65 -8.73
N ASP A 193 20.56 -4.76 -7.50
CA ASP A 193 21.37 -4.90 -6.30
C ASP A 193 21.16 -6.25 -5.57
N LEU A 194 20.04 -6.92 -5.80
CA LEU A 194 19.63 -8.09 -5.01
C LEU A 194 19.49 -9.35 -5.88
N PRO A 195 19.87 -10.53 -5.35
CA PRO A 195 19.57 -11.81 -5.99
C PRO A 195 18.05 -12.04 -6.06
N HIS A 196 17.60 -12.82 -7.06
CA HIS A 196 16.20 -13.11 -7.35
C HIS A 196 15.33 -13.38 -6.11
N ARG A 197 15.77 -14.28 -5.23
CA ARG A 197 15.00 -14.63 -4.02
C ARG A 197 14.82 -13.48 -3.05
N GLN A 198 15.80 -12.59 -2.94
CA GLN A 198 15.73 -11.41 -2.06
C GLN A 198 14.85 -10.33 -2.68
N ALA A 199 14.94 -10.09 -3.98
CA ALA A 199 14.08 -9.16 -4.71
C ALA A 199 12.61 -9.56 -4.60
N LEU A 200 12.28 -10.85 -4.80
CA LEU A 200 10.91 -11.35 -4.59
C LEU A 200 10.44 -11.21 -3.13
N ARG A 201 11.34 -11.44 -2.17
CA ARG A 201 10.99 -11.25 -0.75
C ARG A 201 10.67 -9.78 -0.45
N ALA A 202 11.47 -8.85 -0.96
CA ALA A 202 11.23 -7.42 -0.79
C ALA A 202 9.90 -6.99 -1.44
N LEU A 203 9.61 -7.48 -2.66
CA LEU A 203 8.33 -7.23 -3.31
C LEU A 203 7.14 -7.78 -2.49
N ARG A 204 7.27 -8.97 -1.90
CA ARG A 204 6.23 -9.52 -1.01
C ARG A 204 5.99 -8.65 0.21
N PHE A 205 7.01 -8.05 0.80
CA PHE A 205 6.84 -7.11 1.91
C PHE A 205 6.08 -5.86 1.49
N LEU A 206 6.33 -5.32 0.30
CA LEU A 206 5.56 -4.20 -0.25
C LEU A 206 4.08 -4.57 -0.37
N VAL A 207 3.80 -5.76 -0.91
CA VAL A 207 2.42 -6.24 -1.15
C VAL A 207 1.69 -6.58 0.16
N LEU A 208 2.40 -7.10 1.16
CA LEU A 208 1.82 -7.49 2.46
C LEU A 208 1.84 -6.36 3.50
N ALA A 209 2.33 -5.18 3.16
CA ALA A 209 2.30 -4.03 4.06
C ALA A 209 0.85 -3.65 4.40
N PRO A 210 0.53 -3.24 5.65
CA PRO A 210 -0.83 -2.90 6.04
C PRO A 210 -1.51 -1.84 5.17
N GLY A 211 -0.74 -0.92 4.59
CA GLY A 211 -1.24 0.11 3.66
C GLY A 211 -1.34 -0.33 2.20
N SER A 212 -1.01 -1.59 1.86
CA SER A 212 -1.00 -2.03 0.46
C SER A 212 -2.39 -2.03 -0.20
N PHE A 213 -3.46 -2.04 0.59
CA PHE A 213 -4.83 -1.94 0.06
C PHE A 213 -5.08 -0.64 -0.71
N PHE A 214 -4.33 0.44 -0.43
CA PHE A 214 -4.40 1.68 -1.20
C PHE A 214 -3.99 1.49 -2.66
N PHE A 215 -3.13 0.51 -2.95
CA PHE A 215 -2.76 0.20 -4.33
C PHE A 215 -3.90 -0.47 -5.12
N ALA A 216 -4.82 -1.17 -4.44
CA ALA A 216 -6.00 -1.76 -5.07
C ALA A 216 -7.17 -0.77 -5.16
N ALA A 217 -7.23 0.25 -4.27
CA ALA A 217 -8.27 1.27 -4.29
C ALA A 217 -8.12 2.20 -5.51
N PRO A 218 -9.23 2.82 -6.00
CA PRO A 218 -9.16 3.79 -7.10
C PRO A 218 -8.58 5.13 -6.64
N MET A 219 -7.28 5.11 -6.34
CA MET A 219 -6.49 6.22 -5.81
C MET A 219 -5.15 6.34 -6.56
N SER A 220 -4.42 7.43 -6.33
CA SER A 220 -3.21 7.75 -7.10
C SER A 220 -1.98 6.91 -6.77
N GLU A 221 -1.99 6.16 -5.67
CA GLU A 221 -0.81 5.48 -5.10
C GLU A 221 -0.19 4.46 -6.04
N SER A 222 -1.01 3.67 -6.74
CA SER A 222 -0.53 2.67 -7.69
C SER A 222 0.14 3.30 -8.91
N LEU A 223 -0.46 4.36 -9.46
CA LEU A 223 0.12 5.13 -10.57
C LEU A 223 1.40 5.85 -10.11
N PHE A 224 1.38 6.47 -8.94
CA PHE A 224 2.54 7.14 -8.37
C PHE A 224 3.71 6.15 -8.18
N LEU A 225 3.45 4.97 -7.61
CA LEU A 225 4.46 3.93 -7.43
C LEU A 225 5.04 3.47 -8.78
N LEU A 226 4.18 3.26 -9.79
CA LEU A 226 4.62 2.87 -11.13
C LEU A 226 5.55 3.90 -11.75
N LEU A 227 5.13 5.18 -11.76
CA LEU A 227 5.89 6.26 -12.37
C LEU A 227 7.20 6.51 -11.62
N THR A 228 7.17 6.50 -10.29
CA THR A 228 8.37 6.69 -9.46
C THR A 228 9.36 5.54 -9.67
N ALA A 229 8.90 4.30 -9.61
CA ALA A 229 9.77 3.15 -9.85
C ALA A 229 10.35 3.15 -11.28
N ALA A 230 9.54 3.52 -12.27
CA ALA A 230 10.00 3.64 -13.67
C ALA A 230 11.03 4.77 -13.87
N ALA A 231 10.89 5.87 -13.14
CA ALA A 231 11.84 6.97 -13.19
C ALA A 231 13.19 6.64 -12.52
N LEU A 232 13.18 5.71 -11.57
CA LEU A 232 14.39 5.27 -10.86
C LEU A 232 15.11 4.11 -11.57
N TYR A 233 14.41 3.34 -12.40
CA TYR A 233 14.94 2.23 -13.18
C TYR A 233 15.64 2.71 -14.45
#